data_36e05b81d51360cc77ea2b289588787d
#
_entry.id   36e05b81d51360cc77ea2b289588787d
#
_cell.length_a   1.000
_cell.length_b   1.000
_cell.length_c   1.000
_cell.angle_alpha   90.00
_cell.angle_beta   90.00
_cell.angle_gamma   90.00
#
_symmetry.space_group_name_H-M   'P 1'
#
loop_
_entity.id
_entity.type
_entity.pdbx_description
1 polymer ?
#
loop_
_entity_poly.entity_id
_entity_poly.type
_entity_poly.pdbx_seq_one_letter_code
_entity_poly.pdbx_strand_id
1 'polypeptide(L)'
;MTNATPAPEFKSLRIAVLTISDTRGEAEDVSGKRLVTALTEAGHALAEKAIVRDDKYQIREVLSRWINATNVDAVLTTGGTGITGRDGTPEAIRPLLDKEITGFGEMFRVLSYEDIKTSTLQSRATAGVANATFIFVLPGSSGACQMAWDKLISCLLYTSPSPRDRQKSRMPSSA
;
A
#
# COMPACT_ATOMS: atom_id res chain seq x y z
N MET A 1 -20.62 16.10 30.11
CA MET A 1 -19.50 15.17 30.27
C MET A 1 -19.16 14.61 28.89
N THR A 2 -18.15 15.18 28.25
CA THR A 2 -17.67 14.73 26.93
C THR A 2 -16.88 13.46 27.14
N ASN A 3 -17.44 12.31 26.75
CA ASN A 3 -16.69 11.06 26.64
C ASN A 3 -15.67 11.24 25.50
N ALA A 4 -14.47 11.71 25.83
CA ALA A 4 -13.35 11.68 24.93
C ALA A 4 -13.00 10.20 24.68
N THR A 5 -13.27 9.70 23.49
CA THR A 5 -12.76 8.40 23.06
C THR A 5 -11.23 8.46 23.18
N PRO A 6 -10.58 7.55 23.93
CA PRO A 6 -9.13 7.56 24.05
C PRO A 6 -8.50 7.51 22.65
N ALA A 7 -7.43 8.27 22.45
CA ALA A 7 -6.67 8.23 21.20
C ALA A 7 -6.25 6.79 20.91
N PRO A 8 -6.34 6.31 19.67
CA PRO A 8 -5.93 4.95 19.34
C PRO A 8 -4.46 4.75 19.70
N GLU A 9 -4.16 3.65 20.39
CA GLU A 9 -2.80 3.29 20.75
C GLU A 9 -2.03 2.90 19.47
N PHE A 10 -0.79 3.39 19.32
CA PHE A 10 0.06 3.04 18.19
C PHE A 10 0.34 1.52 18.18
N LYS A 11 0.08 0.89 17.07
CA LYS A 11 0.39 -0.51 16.83
C LYS A 11 1.38 -0.65 15.69
N SER A 12 2.55 -1.20 15.95
CA SER A 12 3.51 -1.55 14.91
C SER A 12 2.93 -2.61 13.98
N LEU A 13 2.99 -2.37 12.66
CA LEU A 13 2.55 -3.29 11.62
C LEU A 13 3.76 -3.89 10.90
N ARG A 14 3.58 -5.06 10.32
CA ARG A 14 4.56 -5.73 9.46
C ARG A 14 4.20 -5.43 8.02
N ILE A 15 5.01 -4.62 7.36
CA ILE A 15 4.74 -4.07 6.05
C ILE A 15 5.70 -4.65 5.04
N ALA A 16 5.18 -5.19 3.94
CA ALA A 16 5.98 -5.63 2.80
C ALA A 16 6.05 -4.53 1.73
N VAL A 17 7.17 -4.47 1.00
CA VAL A 17 7.39 -3.49 -0.08
C VAL A 17 7.71 -4.21 -1.38
N LEU A 18 6.91 -3.96 -2.42
CA LEU A 18 7.10 -4.51 -3.76
C LEU A 18 7.41 -3.40 -4.75
N THR A 19 8.61 -3.43 -5.32
CA THR A 19 8.97 -2.56 -6.44
C THR A 19 8.72 -3.28 -7.75
N ILE A 20 7.95 -2.64 -8.65
CA ILE A 20 7.65 -3.14 -9.97
C ILE A 20 8.45 -2.33 -10.99
N SER A 21 9.40 -2.97 -11.67
CA SER A 21 10.27 -2.32 -12.64
C SER A 21 10.94 -3.33 -13.58
N ASP A 22 10.97 -3.00 -14.86
CA ASP A 22 11.67 -3.80 -15.88
C ASP A 22 13.18 -3.57 -15.89
N THR A 23 13.63 -2.44 -15.35
CA THR A 23 15.01 -1.95 -15.54
C THR A 23 15.78 -1.71 -14.26
N ARG A 24 15.10 -1.54 -13.11
CA ARG A 24 15.75 -1.20 -11.85
C ARG A 24 16.10 -2.45 -11.06
N GLY A 25 17.36 -2.56 -10.67
CA GLY A 25 17.80 -3.50 -9.65
C GLY A 25 17.76 -2.88 -8.25
N GLU A 26 18.25 -3.61 -7.26
CA GLU A 26 18.27 -3.15 -5.85
C GLU A 26 19.06 -1.84 -5.66
N ALA A 27 20.12 -1.63 -6.45
CA ALA A 27 20.94 -0.41 -6.35
C ALA A 27 20.14 0.84 -6.77
N GLU A 28 19.35 0.75 -7.84
CA GLU A 28 18.60 1.83 -8.46
C GLU A 28 17.19 2.02 -7.88
N ASP A 29 16.77 1.17 -6.94
CA ASP A 29 15.42 1.19 -6.36
C ASP A 29 15.28 2.31 -5.32
N VAL A 30 15.20 3.55 -5.77
CA VAL A 30 15.05 4.73 -4.91
C VAL A 30 13.67 4.77 -4.25
N SER A 31 12.61 4.44 -4.97
CA SER A 31 11.23 4.50 -4.45
C SER A 31 10.95 3.43 -3.39
N GLY A 32 11.38 2.18 -3.64
CA GLY A 32 11.24 1.11 -2.66
C GLY A 32 12.05 1.37 -1.40
N LYS A 33 13.32 1.82 -1.52
CA LYS A 33 14.13 2.23 -0.36
C LYS A 33 13.49 3.36 0.43
N ARG A 34 12.90 4.35 -0.25
CA ARG A 34 12.17 5.45 0.39
C ARG A 34 11.01 4.93 1.24
N LEU A 35 10.21 4.02 0.72
CA LEU A 35 9.10 3.40 1.45
C LEU A 35 9.59 2.61 2.67
N VAL A 36 10.68 1.84 2.52
CA VAL A 36 11.29 1.10 3.64
C VAL A 36 11.77 2.05 4.73
N THR A 37 12.45 3.13 4.37
CA THR A 37 12.89 4.15 5.34
C THR A 37 11.68 4.77 6.06
N ALA A 38 10.66 5.20 5.32
CA ALA A 38 9.49 5.86 5.88
C ALA A 38 8.71 4.97 6.87
N LEU A 39 8.48 3.70 6.52
CA LEU A 39 7.77 2.77 7.41
C LEU A 39 8.59 2.46 8.68
N THR A 40 9.91 2.34 8.55
CA THR A 40 10.80 2.03 9.68
C THR A 40 10.91 3.21 10.64
N GLU A 41 11.08 4.43 10.13
CA GLU A 41 11.09 5.68 10.92
C GLU A 41 9.76 5.89 11.66
N ALA A 42 8.64 5.45 11.08
CA ALA A 42 7.34 5.48 11.72
C ALA A 42 7.11 4.37 12.76
N GLY A 43 8.09 3.51 13.01
CA GLY A 43 8.03 2.45 14.02
C GLY A 43 7.36 1.16 13.55
N HIS A 44 7.15 0.98 12.24
CA HIS A 44 6.68 -0.27 11.65
C HIS A 44 7.84 -1.21 11.34
N ALA A 45 7.57 -2.49 11.17
CA ALA A 45 8.54 -3.51 10.80
C ALA A 45 8.48 -3.83 9.31
N LEU A 46 9.62 -3.89 8.63
CA LEU A 46 9.70 -4.44 7.28
C LEU A 46 9.50 -5.96 7.35
N ALA A 47 8.42 -6.47 6.75
CA ALA A 47 8.16 -7.90 6.66
C ALA A 47 9.01 -8.55 5.56
N GLU A 48 8.96 -7.97 4.36
CA GLU A 48 9.72 -8.44 3.21
C GLU A 48 9.85 -7.30 2.18
N LYS A 49 10.91 -7.32 1.38
CA LYS A 49 11.09 -6.46 0.21
C LYS A 49 11.37 -7.32 -1.01
N ALA A 50 10.73 -7.03 -2.12
CA ALA A 50 10.97 -7.69 -3.40
C ALA A 50 10.95 -6.70 -4.56
N ILE A 51 11.63 -7.06 -5.64
CA ILE A 51 11.59 -6.36 -6.93
C ILE A 51 11.16 -7.38 -7.98
N VAL A 52 10.15 -7.05 -8.77
CA VAL A 52 9.67 -7.87 -9.88
C VAL A 52 9.57 -7.05 -11.15
N ARG A 53 9.55 -7.70 -12.29
CA ARG A 53 9.25 -7.06 -13.57
C ARG A 53 7.79 -6.63 -13.61
N ASP A 54 7.46 -5.69 -14.51
CA ASP A 54 6.07 -5.30 -14.79
C ASP A 54 5.39 -6.41 -15.61
N ASP A 55 5.21 -7.54 -14.94
CA ASP A 55 4.51 -8.72 -15.40
C ASP A 55 3.42 -9.08 -14.41
N LYS A 56 2.17 -9.12 -14.89
CA LYS A 56 1.00 -9.33 -14.03
C LYS A 56 1.05 -10.64 -13.24
N TYR A 57 1.70 -11.67 -13.76
CA TYR A 57 1.76 -12.97 -13.08
C TYR A 57 2.85 -13.00 -12.00
N GLN A 58 3.99 -12.34 -12.24
CA GLN A 58 5.03 -12.18 -11.21
C GLN A 58 4.53 -11.30 -10.07
N ILE A 59 3.82 -10.21 -10.40
CA ILE A 59 3.18 -9.35 -9.39
C ILE A 59 2.18 -10.14 -8.55
N ARG A 60 1.29 -10.92 -9.20
CA ARG A 60 0.28 -11.73 -8.52
C ARG A 60 0.88 -12.85 -7.67
N GLU A 61 1.94 -13.48 -8.12
CA GLU A 61 2.64 -14.53 -7.36
C GLU A 61 3.12 -13.99 -6.01
N VAL A 62 3.89 -12.91 -6.03
CA VAL A 62 4.43 -12.29 -4.80
C VAL A 62 3.29 -11.81 -3.89
N LEU A 63 2.30 -11.11 -4.46
CA LEU A 63 1.19 -10.57 -3.67
C LEU A 63 0.32 -11.67 -3.08
N SER A 64 -0.02 -12.72 -3.84
CA SER A 64 -0.81 -13.83 -3.32
C SER A 64 -0.11 -14.54 -2.16
N ARG A 65 1.20 -14.70 -2.24
CA ARG A 65 2.00 -15.25 -1.15
C ARG A 65 1.94 -14.36 0.10
N TRP A 66 2.09 -13.04 -0.06
CA TRP A 66 2.01 -12.10 1.06
C TRP A 66 0.60 -11.93 1.63
N ILE A 67 -0.42 -11.93 0.79
CA ILE A 67 -1.83 -11.90 1.21
C ILE A 67 -2.18 -13.14 2.07
N ASN A 68 -1.64 -14.29 1.70
CA ASN A 68 -1.84 -15.54 2.45
C ASN A 68 -0.97 -15.62 3.71
N ALA A 69 0.10 -14.83 3.81
CA ALA A 69 1.02 -14.87 4.94
C ALA A 69 0.39 -14.29 6.23
N THR A 70 0.66 -14.91 7.37
CA THR A 70 0.17 -14.44 8.68
C THR A 70 1.00 -13.30 9.26
N ASN A 71 2.17 -13.04 8.69
CA ASN A 71 3.14 -12.05 9.15
C ASN A 71 3.24 -10.80 8.24
N VAL A 72 2.26 -10.55 7.37
CA VAL A 72 2.15 -9.33 6.55
C VAL A 72 0.81 -8.66 6.84
N ASP A 73 0.84 -7.44 7.36
CA ASP A 73 -0.35 -6.67 7.71
C ASP A 73 -0.72 -5.65 6.63
N ALA A 74 0.27 -5.16 5.90
CA ALA A 74 0.10 -4.26 4.77
C ALA A 74 1.17 -4.49 3.70
N VAL A 75 0.84 -4.12 2.46
CA VAL A 75 1.75 -4.16 1.31
C VAL A 75 1.77 -2.78 0.65
N LEU A 76 2.96 -2.26 0.41
CA LEU A 76 3.19 -1.05 -0.38
C LEU A 76 3.80 -1.48 -1.72
N THR A 77 3.12 -1.19 -2.83
CA THR A 77 3.69 -1.40 -4.17
C THR A 77 4.08 -0.09 -4.80
N THR A 78 5.15 -0.04 -5.55
CA THR A 78 5.60 1.13 -6.30
C THR A 78 6.04 0.76 -7.71
N GLY A 79 5.52 1.48 -8.70
CA GLY A 79 5.81 1.26 -10.13
C GLY A 79 4.65 0.66 -10.91
N GLY A 80 4.75 0.67 -12.24
CA GLY A 80 3.79 0.07 -13.17
C GLY A 80 2.38 0.67 -13.15
N THR A 81 2.22 1.93 -12.73
CA THR A 81 0.91 2.60 -12.66
C THR A 81 0.67 3.60 -13.79
N GLY A 82 1.55 3.71 -14.75
CA GLY A 82 1.40 4.57 -15.92
C GLY A 82 0.31 4.09 -16.89
N ILE A 83 0.24 4.72 -18.06
CA ILE A 83 -0.78 4.45 -19.08
C ILE A 83 -0.23 3.75 -20.33
N THR A 84 1.04 3.33 -20.31
CA THR A 84 1.63 2.57 -21.40
C THR A 84 1.19 1.12 -21.39
N GLY A 85 1.37 0.39 -22.48
CA GLY A 85 0.98 -1.03 -22.55
C GLY A 85 1.75 -1.96 -21.61
N ARG A 86 2.84 -1.48 -21.02
CA ARG A 86 3.64 -2.22 -20.02
C ARG A 86 3.20 -1.96 -18.57
N ASP A 87 2.51 -0.84 -18.33
CA ASP A 87 2.05 -0.47 -17.00
C ASP A 87 0.82 -1.29 -16.62
N GLY A 88 1.01 -2.40 -15.94
CA GLY A 88 -0.01 -3.38 -15.61
C GLY A 88 -0.29 -3.61 -14.13
N THR A 89 0.33 -2.83 -13.22
CA THR A 89 0.22 -3.06 -11.78
C THR A 89 -1.22 -2.99 -11.25
N PRO A 90 -2.04 -1.97 -11.55
CA PRO A 90 -3.43 -1.94 -11.08
C PRO A 90 -4.25 -3.12 -11.61
N GLU A 91 -4.06 -3.52 -12.86
CA GLU A 91 -4.75 -4.65 -13.49
C GLU A 91 -4.31 -6.01 -12.90
N ALA A 92 -3.05 -6.09 -12.46
CA ALA A 92 -2.55 -7.27 -11.76
C ALA A 92 -3.17 -7.41 -10.38
N ILE A 93 -3.32 -6.32 -9.65
CA ILE A 93 -3.70 -6.29 -8.23
C ILE A 93 -5.21 -6.32 -8.03
N ARG A 94 -5.97 -5.57 -8.83
CA ARG A 94 -7.41 -5.42 -8.64
C ARG A 94 -8.18 -6.75 -8.50
N PRO A 95 -7.89 -7.82 -9.28
CA PRO A 95 -8.55 -9.11 -9.09
C PRO A 95 -8.22 -9.85 -7.78
N LEU A 96 -7.20 -9.42 -7.05
CA LEU A 96 -6.81 -9.99 -5.76
C LEU A 96 -7.52 -9.32 -4.59
N LEU A 97 -8.13 -8.14 -4.81
CA LEU A 97 -8.76 -7.37 -3.75
C LEU A 97 -10.14 -7.92 -3.41
N ASP A 98 -10.40 -8.11 -2.12
CA ASP A 98 -11.75 -8.36 -1.61
C ASP A 98 -12.58 -7.08 -1.61
N LYS A 99 -11.93 -5.94 -1.35
CA LYS A 99 -12.56 -4.60 -1.33
C LYS A 99 -11.58 -3.56 -1.82
N GLU A 100 -12.03 -2.68 -2.72
CA GLU A 100 -11.28 -1.51 -3.17
C GLU A 100 -11.56 -0.32 -2.23
N ILE A 101 -10.51 0.46 -1.93
CA ILE A 101 -10.60 1.74 -1.19
C ILE A 101 -10.50 2.86 -2.23
N THR A 102 -11.60 3.16 -2.90
CA THR A 102 -11.65 4.12 -4.02
C THR A 102 -11.21 5.52 -3.61
N GLY A 103 -11.58 5.95 -2.41
CA GLY A 103 -11.20 7.24 -1.86
C GLY A 103 -9.70 7.47 -1.74
N PHE A 104 -8.89 6.40 -1.62
CA PHE A 104 -7.43 6.54 -1.61
C PHE A 104 -6.91 7.14 -2.92
N GLY A 105 -7.30 6.57 -4.06
CA GLY A 105 -6.89 7.07 -5.37
C GLY A 105 -7.42 8.47 -5.66
N GLU A 106 -8.63 8.79 -5.21
CA GLU A 106 -9.21 10.13 -5.33
C GLU A 106 -8.37 11.16 -4.57
N MET A 107 -8.11 10.94 -3.29
CA MET A 107 -7.30 11.83 -2.46
C MET A 107 -5.86 11.92 -2.93
N PHE A 108 -5.26 10.79 -3.38
CA PHE A 108 -3.92 10.79 -3.95
C PHE A 108 -3.84 11.75 -5.14
N ARG A 109 -4.79 11.72 -6.06
CA ARG A 109 -4.83 12.62 -7.22
C ARG A 109 -5.05 14.08 -6.83
N VAL A 110 -5.93 14.35 -5.86
CA VAL A 110 -6.14 15.72 -5.35
C VAL A 110 -4.84 16.30 -4.79
N LEU A 111 -4.15 15.56 -3.94
CA LEU A 111 -2.89 16.00 -3.33
C LEU A 111 -1.77 16.15 -4.36
N SER A 112 -1.68 15.23 -5.33
CA SER A 112 -0.68 15.30 -6.40
C SER A 112 -0.89 16.49 -7.34
N TYR A 113 -2.13 17.01 -7.45
CA TYR A 113 -2.43 18.14 -8.33
C TYR A 113 -1.68 19.40 -7.93
N GLU A 114 -1.39 19.59 -6.65
CA GLU A 114 -0.60 20.73 -6.17
C GLU A 114 0.81 20.76 -6.79
N ASP A 115 1.41 19.57 -6.97
CA ASP A 115 2.80 19.42 -7.45
C ASP A 115 2.87 19.26 -8.97
N ILE A 116 2.08 18.35 -9.55
CA ILE A 116 2.21 17.92 -10.96
C ILE A 116 1.04 18.35 -11.84
N LYS A 117 0.12 19.16 -11.32
CA LYS A 117 -1.02 19.74 -12.05
C LYS A 117 -1.83 18.67 -12.80
N THR A 118 -2.17 18.92 -14.05
CA THR A 118 -3.00 18.01 -14.86
C THR A 118 -2.39 16.65 -15.12
N SER A 119 -1.07 16.47 -14.96
CA SER A 119 -0.43 15.15 -15.07
C SER A 119 -0.97 14.14 -14.06
N THR A 120 -1.54 14.62 -12.94
CA THR A 120 -2.18 13.76 -11.94
C THR A 120 -3.37 12.95 -12.49
N LEU A 121 -4.02 13.43 -13.55
CA LEU A 121 -5.14 12.73 -14.20
C LEU A 121 -4.75 11.34 -14.74
N GLN A 122 -3.47 11.16 -15.06
CA GLN A 122 -2.93 9.89 -15.55
C GLN A 122 -2.53 8.95 -14.39
N SER A 123 -2.57 9.40 -13.14
CA SER A 123 -2.22 8.58 -12.00
C SER A 123 -3.29 7.53 -11.73
N ARG A 124 -2.86 6.26 -11.72
CA ARG A 124 -3.72 5.12 -11.42
C ARG A 124 -3.45 4.52 -10.04
N ALA A 125 -2.98 5.39 -9.11
CA ALA A 125 -2.83 5.01 -7.71
C ALA A 125 -4.17 4.53 -7.14
N THR A 126 -4.15 3.43 -6.41
CA THR A 126 -5.33 2.83 -5.78
C THR A 126 -4.93 2.11 -4.49
N ALA A 127 -5.91 1.69 -3.72
CA ALA A 127 -5.71 0.85 -2.55
C ALA A 127 -6.89 -0.11 -2.36
N GLY A 128 -6.66 -1.14 -1.57
CA GLY A 128 -7.70 -2.09 -1.20
C GLY A 128 -7.30 -2.99 -0.04
N VAL A 129 -8.16 -3.94 0.24
CA VAL A 129 -7.95 -4.98 1.26
C VAL A 129 -8.13 -6.33 0.61
N ALA A 130 -7.21 -7.24 0.88
CA ALA A 130 -7.30 -8.65 0.51
C ALA A 130 -6.91 -9.52 1.71
N ASN A 131 -7.75 -10.48 2.08
CA ASN A 131 -7.53 -11.37 3.24
C ASN A 131 -7.04 -10.60 4.49
N ALA A 132 -7.72 -9.49 4.80
CA ALA A 132 -7.37 -8.60 5.91
C ALA A 132 -5.95 -8.00 5.86
N THR A 133 -5.34 -7.90 4.69
CA THR A 133 -4.09 -7.22 4.42
C THR A 133 -4.39 -5.96 3.60
N PHE A 134 -3.89 -4.79 4.04
CA PHE A 134 -3.95 -3.57 3.22
C PHE A 134 -3.00 -3.66 2.04
N ILE A 135 -3.43 -3.21 0.87
CA ILE A 135 -2.60 -3.13 -0.33
C ILE A 135 -2.69 -1.74 -0.90
N PHE A 136 -1.56 -1.05 -1.03
CA PHE A 136 -1.44 0.28 -1.61
C PHE A 136 -0.65 0.22 -2.91
N VAL A 137 -1.19 0.79 -3.96
CA VAL A 137 -0.61 0.81 -5.30
C VAL A 137 -0.18 2.24 -5.62
N LEU A 138 1.13 2.45 -5.70
CA LEU A 138 1.74 3.77 -5.82
C LEU A 138 2.52 3.91 -7.14
N PRO A 139 2.62 5.13 -7.67
CA PRO A 139 3.51 5.41 -8.80
C PRO A 139 4.98 5.12 -8.46
N GLY A 140 5.79 4.92 -9.51
CA GLY A 140 7.22 4.61 -9.38
C GLY A 140 8.13 5.78 -8.99
N SER A 141 7.60 7.00 -8.78
CA SER A 141 8.39 8.14 -8.37
C SER A 141 8.55 8.20 -6.85
N SER A 142 9.75 8.49 -6.37
CA SER A 142 10.05 8.59 -4.94
C SER A 142 9.27 9.73 -4.26
N GLY A 143 9.02 10.85 -4.97
CA GLY A 143 8.21 11.95 -4.47
C GLY A 143 6.75 11.56 -4.25
N ALA A 144 6.15 10.82 -5.20
CA ALA A 144 4.80 10.30 -5.06
C ALA A 144 4.66 9.30 -3.90
N CYS A 145 5.66 8.43 -3.71
CA CYS A 145 5.72 7.51 -2.58
C CYS A 145 5.80 8.25 -1.25
N GLN A 146 6.63 9.28 -1.16
CA GLN A 146 6.76 10.10 0.06
C GLN A 146 5.46 10.82 0.37
N MET A 147 4.86 11.50 -0.60
CA MET A 147 3.58 12.20 -0.42
C MET A 147 2.47 11.25 0.01
N ALA A 148 2.37 10.06 -0.62
CA ALA A 148 1.39 9.05 -0.25
C ALA A 148 1.57 8.58 1.20
N TRP A 149 2.82 8.32 1.61
CA TRP A 149 3.12 7.93 2.96
C TRP A 149 2.75 9.02 3.97
N ASP A 150 3.26 10.22 3.79
CA ASP A 150 3.13 11.31 4.77
C ASP A 150 1.69 11.79 4.93
N LYS A 151 0.93 11.86 3.82
CA LYS A 151 -0.39 12.50 3.82
C LYS A 151 -1.57 11.53 3.84
N LEU A 152 -1.37 10.25 3.50
CA LEU A 152 -2.46 9.29 3.38
C LEU A 152 -2.22 7.99 4.17
N ILE A 153 -1.12 7.28 3.89
CA ILE A 153 -0.92 5.92 4.38
C ILE A 153 -0.67 5.90 5.88
N SER A 154 0.25 6.73 6.38
CA SER A 154 0.59 6.79 7.81
C SER A 154 -0.64 7.08 8.66
N CYS A 155 -1.48 8.04 8.25
CA CYS A 155 -2.71 8.37 8.95
C CYS A 155 -3.72 7.21 8.89
N LEU A 156 -3.91 6.59 7.72
CA LEU A 156 -4.85 5.47 7.56
C LEU A 156 -4.45 4.27 8.43
N LEU A 157 -3.16 3.93 8.46
CA LEU A 157 -2.65 2.82 9.26
C LEU A 157 -2.72 3.09 10.76
N TYR A 158 -2.58 4.37 11.17
CA TYR A 158 -2.70 4.77 12.58
C TYR A 158 -4.15 4.77 13.07
N THR A 159 -5.10 5.25 12.25
CA THR A 159 -6.50 5.45 12.66
C THR A 159 -7.39 4.24 12.42
N SER A 160 -7.02 3.36 11.51
CA SER A 160 -7.79 2.16 11.20
C SER A 160 -7.27 0.98 12.00
N PRO A 161 -8.11 0.33 12.83
CA PRO A 161 -7.73 -0.96 13.39
C PRO A 161 -7.40 -1.91 12.23
N SER A 162 -6.33 -2.70 12.42
CA SER A 162 -5.92 -3.68 11.40
C SER A 162 -7.16 -4.46 10.90
N PRO A 163 -7.33 -4.66 9.59
CA PRO A 163 -8.42 -5.48 9.07
C PRO A 163 -8.49 -6.87 9.74
N ARG A 164 -7.35 -7.40 10.21
CA ARG A 164 -7.27 -8.66 10.96
C ARG A 164 -7.88 -8.57 12.36
N ASP A 165 -7.79 -7.44 13.03
CA ASP A 165 -8.38 -7.25 14.36
C ASP A 165 -9.91 -7.18 14.27
N ARG A 166 -10.46 -6.64 13.18
CA ARG A 166 -11.90 -6.63 12.91
C ARG A 166 -12.47 -8.02 12.61
N GLN A 167 -11.69 -8.94 12.06
CA GLN A 167 -12.14 -10.33 11.87
C GLN A 167 -12.27 -11.08 13.20
N LYS A 168 -11.35 -10.83 14.14
CA LYS A 168 -11.43 -11.44 15.48
C LYS A 168 -12.64 -10.96 16.29
N SER A 169 -13.05 -9.70 16.11
CA SER A 169 -14.22 -9.14 16.83
C SER A 169 -15.57 -9.64 16.32
N ARG A 170 -15.61 -10.37 15.19
CA ARG A 170 -16.82 -10.96 14.60
C ARG A 170 -17.00 -12.45 14.89
N MET A 171 -16.08 -13.09 15.59
CA MET A 171 -16.32 -14.44 16.06
C MET A 171 -17.36 -14.40 17.20
N PRO A 172 -18.52 -15.09 17.10
CA PRO A 172 -19.41 -15.21 18.23
C PRO A 172 -18.66 -15.90 19.36
N SER A 173 -18.74 -15.34 20.56
CA SER A 173 -18.30 -16.06 21.75
C SER A 173 -19.09 -17.37 21.79
N SER A 174 -18.41 -18.48 21.60
CA SER A 174 -18.99 -19.80 21.81
C SER A 174 -19.49 -19.87 23.27
N ALA A 175 -20.81 -19.92 23.39
CA ALA A 175 -21.47 -20.27 24.64
C ALA A 175 -21.18 -21.72 24.99
#